data_18bd4620001962f889457d4680b08706
#
_entry.id   18bd4620001962f889457d4680b08706
#
_cell.length_a   1.000
_cell.length_b   1.000
_cell.length_c   1.000
_cell.angle_alpha   90.00
_cell.angle_beta   90.00
_cell.angle_gamma   90.00
#
_symmetry.space_group_name_H-M   'P 1'
#
loop_
_entity.id
_entity.type
_entity.pdbx_description
1 polymer ?
#
loop_
_entity_poly.entity_id
_entity_poly.type
_entity_poly.pdbx_seq_one_letter_code
_entity_poly.pdbx_strand_id
1 'polypeptide(L)'
;LKIDVAAATIRNLETISKDKKILIVSGERRGESSGRSKYNEMEIHRSNATAKAHRLVHQWRAVIDYSERDVWEVIKRNRTTPHPCYSAGWNRCSCMMCIFSLPRHWAGIRELFPEEFEAVKNDEERLGFTLDNKKDLEEYVGDAESCVCHAAVEAIRQIISGKFTVDEITTPSELWDFPAGAFKGSDGGPC
;
A
#
# COMPACT_ATOMS: atom_id res chain seq x y z
N LEU A 1 8.41 -3.97 -9.38
CA LEU A 1 9.32 -2.89 -8.99
C LEU A 1 9.88 -3.08 -7.57
N LYS A 2 9.07 -3.05 -6.49
CA LYS A 2 9.57 -3.14 -5.09
C LYS A 2 10.38 -4.42 -4.83
N ILE A 3 9.90 -5.57 -5.29
CA ILE A 3 10.54 -6.88 -5.09
C ILE A 3 11.90 -6.95 -5.79
N ASP A 4 12.00 -6.40 -7.00
CA ASP A 4 13.24 -6.42 -7.77
C ASP A 4 14.30 -5.51 -7.16
N VAL A 5 13.88 -4.33 -6.69
CA VAL A 5 14.77 -3.39 -5.98
C VAL A 5 15.31 -4.03 -4.71
N ALA A 6 14.46 -4.62 -3.87
CA ALA A 6 14.88 -5.31 -2.66
C ALA A 6 15.86 -6.48 -2.97
N ALA A 7 15.55 -7.29 -3.97
CA ALA A 7 16.41 -8.39 -4.39
C ALA A 7 17.76 -7.88 -4.95
N ALA A 8 17.78 -6.77 -5.68
CA ALA A 8 18.99 -6.13 -6.17
C ALA A 8 19.85 -5.60 -5.00
N THR A 9 19.20 -4.93 -4.03
CA THR A 9 19.89 -4.43 -2.84
C THR A 9 20.58 -5.56 -2.07
N ILE A 10 19.89 -6.68 -1.82
CA ILE A 10 20.47 -7.83 -1.12
C ILE A 10 21.67 -8.41 -1.88
N ARG A 11 21.65 -8.37 -3.21
CA ARG A 11 22.76 -8.88 -4.02
C ARG A 11 23.96 -7.96 -4.05
N ASN A 12 23.77 -6.66 -3.96
CA ASN A 12 24.80 -5.65 -4.25
C ASN A 12 25.32 -4.90 -3.02
N LEU A 13 24.55 -4.86 -1.92
CA LEU A 13 24.99 -4.18 -0.71
C LEU A 13 26.09 -5.01 -0.01
N GLU A 14 27.30 -4.47 0.08
CA GLU A 14 28.48 -5.16 0.59
C GLU A 14 28.28 -5.79 1.96
N THR A 15 27.58 -5.11 2.86
CA THR A 15 27.33 -5.57 4.23
C THR A 15 26.50 -6.86 4.33
N ILE A 16 25.74 -7.19 3.29
CA ILE A 16 24.82 -8.34 3.28
C ILE A 16 24.94 -9.23 2.04
N SER A 17 25.77 -8.86 1.08
CA SER A 17 25.81 -9.57 -0.22
C SER A 17 26.50 -10.92 -0.17
N LYS A 18 27.42 -11.14 0.78
CA LYS A 18 28.22 -12.38 0.91
C LYS A 18 28.30 -12.85 2.35
N ASP A 19 28.50 -14.17 2.53
CA ASP A 19 28.73 -14.82 3.81
C ASP A 19 27.73 -14.48 4.91
N LYS A 20 26.43 -14.35 4.54
CA LYS A 20 25.35 -13.92 5.43
C LYS A 20 24.15 -14.87 5.40
N LYS A 21 23.49 -14.93 6.56
CA LYS A 21 22.14 -15.46 6.70
C LYS A 21 21.19 -14.28 6.86
N ILE A 22 20.19 -14.20 5.99
CA ILE A 22 19.26 -13.08 5.90
C ILE A 22 17.84 -13.62 6.02
N LEU A 23 17.06 -13.01 6.88
CA LEU A 23 15.61 -13.21 6.96
C LEU A 23 14.92 -11.94 6.47
N ILE A 24 14.16 -12.08 5.39
CA ILE A 24 13.25 -11.04 4.92
C ILE A 24 11.90 -11.29 5.59
N VAL A 25 11.41 -10.31 6.33
CA VAL A 25 10.08 -10.35 6.92
C VAL A 25 9.16 -9.47 6.07
N SER A 26 8.05 -10.01 5.63
CA SER A 26 7.07 -9.26 4.81
C SER A 26 5.65 -9.40 5.35
N GLY A 27 4.83 -8.39 5.08
CA GLY A 27 3.45 -8.28 5.57
C GLY A 27 2.38 -8.73 4.56
N GLU A 28 2.72 -9.56 3.59
CA GLU A 28 1.77 -10.09 2.60
C GLU A 28 0.76 -11.03 3.28
N ARG A 29 -0.50 -10.97 2.82
CA ARG A 29 -1.58 -11.83 3.32
C ARG A 29 -2.23 -12.62 2.18
N ARG A 30 -2.68 -13.84 2.45
CA ARG A 30 -3.37 -14.69 1.46
C ARG A 30 -4.64 -14.05 0.93
N GLY A 31 -5.36 -13.33 1.78
CA GLY A 31 -6.61 -12.66 1.41
C GLY A 31 -6.46 -11.47 0.46
N GLU A 32 -5.23 -11.04 0.13
CA GLU A 32 -5.02 -9.86 -0.70
C GLU A 32 -5.14 -10.14 -2.21
N SER A 33 -4.90 -11.37 -2.63
CA SER A 33 -5.10 -11.77 -4.04
C SER A 33 -5.06 -13.29 -4.22
N SER A 34 -5.61 -13.76 -5.36
CA SER A 34 -5.57 -15.18 -5.75
C SER A 34 -4.14 -15.70 -5.93
N GLY A 35 -3.20 -14.85 -6.33
CA GLY A 35 -1.78 -15.21 -6.40
C GLY A 35 -1.19 -15.43 -5.01
N ARG A 36 -1.45 -14.51 -4.08
CA ARG A 36 -0.94 -14.58 -2.71
C ARG A 36 -1.56 -15.70 -1.88
N SER A 37 -2.78 -16.14 -2.22
CA SER A 37 -3.41 -17.27 -1.53
C SER A 37 -2.59 -18.56 -1.56
N LYS A 38 -1.68 -18.68 -2.53
CA LYS A 38 -0.81 -19.85 -2.75
C LYS A 38 0.58 -19.72 -2.12
N TYR A 39 0.88 -18.59 -1.50
CA TYR A 39 2.21 -18.36 -0.93
C TYR A 39 2.44 -19.20 0.33
N ASN A 40 3.65 -19.73 0.44
CA ASN A 40 4.10 -20.35 1.68
C ASN A 40 4.40 -19.29 2.74
N GLU A 41 4.20 -19.62 4.00
CA GLU A 41 4.57 -18.76 5.13
C GLU A 41 6.07 -18.46 5.10
N MET A 42 6.88 -19.52 4.88
CA MET A 42 8.33 -19.41 4.76
C MET A 42 8.82 -20.09 3.49
N GLU A 43 9.76 -19.46 2.81
CA GLU A 43 10.40 -20.02 1.62
C GLU A 43 11.81 -19.44 1.41
N ILE A 44 12.60 -20.10 0.54
CA ILE A 44 13.88 -19.56 0.10
C ILE A 44 13.62 -18.39 -0.85
N HIS A 45 14.21 -17.24 -0.53
CA HIS A 45 14.04 -16.05 -1.33
C HIS A 45 14.87 -16.11 -2.63
N ARG A 46 14.38 -15.51 -3.70
CA ARG A 46 15.00 -15.46 -5.04
C ARG A 46 16.43 -14.88 -5.08
N SER A 47 16.83 -14.11 -4.07
CA SER A 47 18.20 -13.60 -3.95
C SER A 47 19.17 -14.55 -3.23
N ASN A 48 18.71 -15.74 -2.85
CA ASN A 48 19.54 -16.78 -2.25
C ASN A 48 20.68 -17.18 -3.20
N ALA A 49 21.88 -17.38 -2.68
CA ALA A 49 23.06 -17.75 -3.46
C ALA A 49 24.08 -18.47 -2.57
N THR A 50 23.71 -19.62 -2.04
CA THR A 50 24.57 -20.39 -1.11
C THR A 50 25.86 -20.88 -1.75
N ALA A 51 25.83 -21.36 -2.99
CA ALA A 51 27.01 -21.90 -3.67
C ALA A 51 28.05 -20.84 -4.10
N LYS A 52 27.56 -19.66 -4.56
CA LYS A 52 28.46 -18.63 -5.14
C LYS A 52 28.85 -17.53 -4.17
N ALA A 53 27.94 -17.12 -3.29
CA ALA A 53 28.13 -16.00 -2.38
C ALA A 53 28.00 -16.39 -0.91
N HIS A 54 27.86 -17.68 -0.60
CA HIS A 54 27.61 -18.21 0.74
C HIS A 54 26.50 -17.46 1.50
N ARG A 55 25.54 -16.91 0.75
CA ARG A 55 24.42 -16.14 1.25
C ARG A 55 23.18 -16.99 1.29
N LEU A 56 22.63 -17.22 2.49
CA LEU A 56 21.35 -17.88 2.70
C LEU A 56 20.28 -16.83 2.94
N VAL A 57 19.25 -16.80 2.12
CA VAL A 57 18.15 -15.84 2.25
C VAL A 57 16.82 -16.56 2.32
N HIS A 58 16.13 -16.39 3.43
CA HIS A 58 14.75 -16.82 3.60
C HIS A 58 13.81 -15.63 3.57
N GLN A 59 12.58 -15.87 3.14
CA GLN A 59 11.47 -14.95 3.28
C GLN A 59 10.45 -15.56 4.23
N TRP A 60 10.04 -14.79 5.22
CA TRP A 60 8.98 -15.12 6.15
C TRP A 60 7.84 -14.12 6.04
N ARG A 61 6.65 -14.62 5.78
CA ARG A 61 5.42 -13.85 5.73
C ARG A 61 4.70 -13.99 7.05
N ALA A 62 5.13 -13.21 8.02
CA ALA A 62 4.75 -13.35 9.43
C ALA A 62 3.24 -13.22 9.69
N VAL A 63 2.50 -12.58 8.77
CA VAL A 63 1.06 -12.32 8.89
C VAL A 63 0.25 -12.92 7.75
N ILE A 64 0.80 -13.97 7.09
CA ILE A 64 0.23 -14.52 5.84
C ILE A 64 -1.24 -14.93 5.97
N ASP A 65 -1.64 -15.45 7.11
CA ASP A 65 -2.98 -15.95 7.38
C ASP A 65 -3.87 -14.94 8.14
N TYR A 66 -3.39 -13.71 8.39
CA TYR A 66 -4.18 -12.69 9.05
C TYR A 66 -5.31 -12.20 8.14
N SER A 67 -6.50 -12.08 8.71
CA SER A 67 -7.58 -11.31 8.10
C SER A 67 -7.30 -9.79 8.18
N GLU A 68 -8.05 -8.99 7.45
CA GLU A 68 -7.97 -7.54 7.60
C GLU A 68 -8.28 -7.11 9.03
N ARG A 69 -9.26 -7.76 9.66
CA ARG A 69 -9.60 -7.51 11.06
C ARG A 69 -8.43 -7.78 12.00
N ASP A 70 -7.72 -8.90 11.82
CA ASP A 70 -6.55 -9.23 12.65
C ASP A 70 -5.47 -8.16 12.55
N VAL A 71 -5.23 -7.65 11.33
CA VAL A 71 -4.26 -6.56 11.13
C VAL A 71 -4.69 -5.30 11.89
N TRP A 72 -5.93 -4.88 11.75
CA TRP A 72 -6.43 -3.68 12.43
C TRP A 72 -6.45 -3.83 13.94
N GLU A 73 -6.79 -5.02 14.46
CA GLU A 73 -6.74 -5.31 15.91
C GLU A 73 -5.30 -5.27 16.45
N VAL A 74 -4.33 -5.74 15.67
CA VAL A 74 -2.90 -5.61 16.06
C VAL A 74 -2.46 -4.15 16.07
N ILE A 75 -2.83 -3.36 15.08
CA ILE A 75 -2.53 -1.93 15.01
C ILE A 75 -3.15 -1.22 16.23
N LYS A 76 -4.42 -1.49 16.54
CA LYS A 76 -5.12 -0.96 17.70
C LYS A 76 -4.44 -1.34 19.01
N ARG A 77 -4.17 -2.62 19.22
CA ARG A 77 -3.52 -3.13 20.44
C ARG A 77 -2.16 -2.49 20.70
N ASN A 78 -1.41 -2.22 19.63
CA ASN A 78 -0.13 -1.51 19.72
C ASN A 78 -0.28 0.01 19.69
N ARG A 79 -1.49 0.53 19.60
CA ARG A 79 -1.80 1.96 19.51
C ARG A 79 -1.05 2.68 18.40
N THR A 80 -0.70 1.96 17.34
CA THR A 80 0.03 2.52 16.21
C THR A 80 -0.89 3.49 15.46
N THR A 81 -0.41 4.70 15.22
CA THR A 81 -1.14 5.71 14.44
C THR A 81 -1.15 5.29 12.96
N PRO A 82 -2.32 5.04 12.36
CA PRO A 82 -2.40 4.72 10.95
C PRO A 82 -2.01 5.91 10.06
N HIS A 83 -1.57 5.64 8.84
CA HIS A 83 -1.33 6.72 7.88
C HIS A 83 -2.61 7.54 7.64
N PRO A 84 -2.54 8.88 7.56
CA PRO A 84 -3.72 9.76 7.46
C PRO A 84 -4.69 9.40 6.32
N CYS A 85 -4.22 8.80 5.22
CA CYS A 85 -5.09 8.38 4.12
C CYS A 85 -6.19 7.41 4.56
N TYR A 86 -5.93 6.54 5.55
CA TYR A 86 -6.97 5.65 6.07
C TYR A 86 -8.07 6.41 6.82
N SER A 87 -7.69 7.40 7.62
CA SER A 87 -8.67 8.27 8.30
C SER A 87 -9.44 9.14 7.31
N ALA A 88 -8.79 9.58 6.23
CA ALA A 88 -9.42 10.34 5.17
C ALA A 88 -10.32 9.50 4.24
N GLY A 89 -10.38 8.16 4.42
CA GLY A 89 -11.35 7.28 3.75
C GLY A 89 -10.78 6.25 2.77
N TRP A 90 -9.50 6.34 2.42
CA TRP A 90 -8.86 5.31 1.58
C TRP A 90 -8.68 4.00 2.33
N ASN A 91 -9.01 2.89 1.71
CA ASN A 91 -8.85 1.55 2.31
C ASN A 91 -7.46 0.95 2.10
N ARG A 92 -6.59 1.64 1.37
CA ARG A 92 -5.20 1.23 1.15
C ARG A 92 -4.27 2.43 1.05
N CYS A 93 -3.09 2.30 1.62
CA CYS A 93 -2.02 3.27 1.43
C CYS A 93 -1.16 2.84 0.25
N SER A 94 -1.21 3.60 -0.84
CA SER A 94 -0.42 3.37 -2.06
C SER A 94 0.05 4.71 -2.63
N CYS A 95 0.64 4.72 -3.84
CA CYS A 95 0.85 5.98 -4.55
C CYS A 95 -0.49 6.70 -4.72
N MET A 96 -0.53 8.02 -4.64
CA MET A 96 -1.76 8.80 -4.80
C MET A 96 -2.42 8.48 -6.14
N MET A 97 -1.70 8.59 -7.24
CA MET A 97 -2.16 8.25 -8.59
C MET A 97 -1.85 6.78 -8.93
N CYS A 98 -2.36 5.85 -8.13
CA CYS A 98 -2.10 4.44 -8.34
C CYS A 98 -3.02 3.89 -9.43
N ILE A 99 -2.45 3.25 -10.44
CA ILE A 99 -3.20 2.58 -11.53
C ILE A 99 -4.16 1.49 -11.05
N PHE A 100 -3.97 1.00 -9.82
CA PHE A 100 -4.85 0.02 -9.19
C PHE A 100 -5.87 0.65 -8.23
N SER A 101 -6.04 1.98 -8.29
CA SER A 101 -7.06 2.67 -7.50
C SER A 101 -8.44 2.43 -8.10
N LEU A 102 -9.42 2.27 -7.21
CA LEU A 102 -10.83 2.13 -7.60
C LEU A 102 -11.42 3.47 -8.06
N PRO A 103 -12.53 3.46 -8.81
CA PRO A 103 -13.23 4.69 -9.20
C PRO A 103 -13.48 5.65 -8.04
N ARG A 104 -13.92 5.15 -6.88
CA ARG A 104 -14.14 5.96 -5.67
C ARG A 104 -12.89 6.64 -5.13
N HIS A 105 -11.72 6.00 -5.27
CA HIS A 105 -10.45 6.60 -4.86
C HIS A 105 -10.04 7.73 -5.79
N TRP A 106 -10.25 7.53 -7.09
CA TRP A 106 -10.02 8.57 -8.08
C TRP A 106 -11.02 9.73 -7.96
N ALA A 107 -12.28 9.45 -7.58
CA ALA A 107 -13.25 10.48 -7.23
C ALA A 107 -12.76 11.32 -6.03
N GLY A 108 -12.15 10.68 -5.02
CA GLY A 108 -11.51 11.38 -3.90
C GLY A 108 -10.28 12.20 -4.32
N ILE A 109 -9.50 11.72 -5.30
CA ILE A 109 -8.39 12.50 -5.86
C ILE A 109 -8.93 13.69 -6.65
N ARG A 110 -9.92 13.50 -7.49
CA ARG A 110 -10.60 14.60 -8.21
C ARG A 110 -11.12 15.69 -7.27
N GLU A 111 -11.62 15.29 -6.10
CA GLU A 111 -12.15 16.21 -5.09
C GLU A 111 -11.06 16.99 -4.34
N LEU A 112 -10.03 16.32 -3.86
CA LEU A 112 -9.01 16.92 -3.01
C LEU A 112 -7.76 17.41 -3.74
N PHE A 113 -7.50 16.88 -4.93
CA PHE A 113 -6.31 17.14 -5.75
C PHE A 113 -6.70 17.31 -7.23
N PRO A 114 -7.55 18.30 -7.56
CA PRO A 114 -8.06 18.46 -8.92
C PRO A 114 -6.96 18.71 -9.95
N GLU A 115 -5.89 19.40 -9.60
CA GLU A 115 -4.78 19.70 -10.52
C GLU A 115 -4.03 18.41 -10.90
N GLU A 116 -3.80 17.52 -9.95
CA GLU A 116 -3.16 16.22 -10.17
C GLU A 116 -4.07 15.29 -10.97
N PHE A 117 -5.37 15.34 -10.73
CA PHE A 117 -6.34 14.59 -11.52
C PHE A 117 -6.32 15.00 -12.99
N GLU A 118 -6.38 16.30 -13.25
CA GLU A 118 -6.30 16.86 -14.61
C GLU A 118 -4.94 16.58 -15.27
N ALA A 119 -3.85 16.59 -14.52
CA ALA A 119 -2.53 16.26 -15.05
C ALA A 119 -2.49 14.82 -15.60
N VAL A 120 -3.12 13.85 -14.91
CA VAL A 120 -3.20 12.46 -15.38
C VAL A 120 -4.05 12.34 -16.63
N LYS A 121 -5.19 13.04 -16.72
CA LYS A 121 -6.02 13.09 -17.94
C LYS A 121 -5.24 13.63 -19.14
N ASN A 122 -4.52 14.74 -18.95
CA ASN A 122 -3.69 15.30 -19.99
C ASN A 122 -2.56 14.35 -20.43
N ASP A 123 -2.02 13.56 -19.50
CA ASP A 123 -1.01 12.55 -19.83
C ASP A 123 -1.62 11.37 -20.64
N GLU A 124 -2.84 10.93 -20.34
CA GLU A 124 -3.56 9.94 -21.15
C GLU A 124 -3.73 10.42 -22.60
N GLU A 125 -4.22 11.65 -22.77
CA GLU A 125 -4.39 12.25 -24.09
C GLU A 125 -3.05 12.36 -24.85
N ARG A 126 -2.01 12.91 -24.18
CA ARG A 126 -0.68 13.13 -24.76
C ARG A 126 0.00 11.83 -25.17
N LEU A 127 -0.18 10.76 -24.38
CA LEU A 127 0.49 9.47 -24.63
C LEU A 127 -0.33 8.54 -25.51
N GLY A 128 -1.62 8.80 -25.68
CA GLY A 128 -2.54 7.91 -26.40
C GLY A 128 -2.78 6.58 -25.67
N PHE A 129 -2.62 6.56 -24.35
CA PHE A 129 -2.84 5.41 -23.49
C PHE A 129 -3.66 5.79 -22.28
N THR A 130 -4.50 4.89 -21.84
CA THR A 130 -5.36 5.05 -20.65
C THR A 130 -4.88 4.19 -19.49
N LEU A 131 -5.15 4.62 -18.26
CA LEU A 131 -4.86 3.85 -17.05
C LEU A 131 -5.69 2.57 -16.98
N ASP A 132 -6.94 2.65 -17.35
CA ASP A 132 -7.79 1.48 -17.56
C ASP A 132 -7.67 0.98 -19.01
N ASN A 133 -7.82 -0.33 -19.21
CA ASN A 133 -7.65 -0.93 -20.56
C ASN A 133 -8.76 -0.56 -21.55
N LYS A 134 -9.85 0.06 -21.10
CA LYS A 134 -11.07 0.26 -21.92
C LYS A 134 -11.64 1.68 -21.82
N LYS A 135 -11.26 2.44 -20.79
CA LYS A 135 -11.86 3.71 -20.45
C LYS A 135 -10.78 4.73 -20.14
N ASP A 136 -10.96 5.96 -20.54
CA ASP A 136 -10.17 7.05 -20.01
C ASP A 136 -10.51 7.30 -18.54
N LEU A 137 -9.73 8.14 -17.87
CA LEU A 137 -9.85 8.37 -16.44
C LEU A 137 -11.23 8.98 -16.07
N GLU A 138 -11.76 9.86 -16.90
CA GLU A 138 -13.07 10.49 -16.65
C GLU A 138 -14.20 9.46 -16.74
N GLU A 139 -14.19 8.62 -17.77
CA GLU A 139 -15.15 7.53 -17.94
C GLU A 139 -15.00 6.46 -16.85
N TYR A 140 -13.74 6.20 -16.42
CA TYR A 140 -13.46 5.22 -15.38
C TYR A 140 -14.00 5.65 -14.03
N VAL A 141 -13.87 6.92 -13.70
CA VAL A 141 -14.42 7.50 -12.46
C VAL A 141 -15.93 7.67 -12.55
N GLY A 142 -16.43 8.21 -13.65
CA GLY A 142 -17.85 8.45 -13.88
C GLY A 142 -18.52 9.14 -12.68
N ASP A 143 -19.66 8.60 -12.28
CA ASP A 143 -20.47 9.09 -11.15
C ASP A 143 -20.10 8.41 -9.81
N ALA A 144 -18.91 7.82 -9.70
CA ALA A 144 -18.49 7.16 -8.47
C ALA A 144 -18.46 8.12 -7.29
N GLU A 145 -19.11 7.72 -6.21
CA GLU A 145 -19.07 8.46 -4.95
C GLU A 145 -17.65 8.49 -4.38
N SER A 146 -17.21 9.67 -3.95
CA SER A 146 -15.89 9.87 -3.35
C SER A 146 -15.71 9.04 -2.07
N CYS A 147 -14.52 8.50 -1.87
CA CYS A 147 -14.19 7.79 -0.63
C CYS A 147 -13.89 8.73 0.55
N VAL A 148 -13.84 10.05 0.32
CA VAL A 148 -13.40 11.05 1.30
C VAL A 148 -14.32 11.08 2.52
N CYS A 149 -13.73 10.92 3.69
CA CYS A 149 -14.41 11.10 4.97
C CYS A 149 -14.26 12.56 5.43
N HIS A 150 -15.23 13.40 5.12
CA HIS A 150 -15.19 14.84 5.45
C HIS A 150 -15.11 15.14 6.94
N ALA A 151 -15.52 14.21 7.82
CA ALA A 151 -15.37 14.35 9.25
C ALA A 151 -13.90 14.27 9.71
N ALA A 152 -13.01 13.70 8.90
CA ALA A 152 -11.59 13.54 9.21
C ALA A 152 -10.76 14.77 8.78
N VAL A 153 -11.16 15.96 9.20
CA VAL A 153 -10.60 17.26 8.76
C VAL A 153 -9.07 17.32 8.89
N GLU A 154 -8.52 16.88 10.02
CA GLU A 154 -7.07 16.92 10.23
C GLU A 154 -6.33 15.94 9.32
N ALA A 155 -6.86 14.73 9.12
CA ALA A 155 -6.26 13.77 8.21
C ALA A 155 -6.27 14.29 6.76
N ILE A 156 -7.37 14.92 6.32
CA ILE A 156 -7.46 15.56 5.00
C ILE A 156 -6.40 16.67 4.89
N ARG A 157 -6.27 17.53 5.90
CA ARG A 157 -5.26 18.59 5.91
C ARG A 157 -3.85 18.02 5.80
N GLN A 158 -3.54 16.95 6.52
CA GLN A 158 -2.24 16.29 6.47
C GLN A 158 -1.93 15.72 5.09
N ILE A 159 -2.85 15.02 4.45
CA ILE A 159 -2.62 14.47 3.11
C ILE A 159 -2.49 15.55 2.04
N ILE A 160 -3.26 16.64 2.11
CA ILE A 160 -3.16 17.76 1.17
C ILE A 160 -1.82 18.49 1.34
N SER A 161 -1.40 18.74 2.56
CA SER A 161 -0.13 19.43 2.83
C SER A 161 1.10 18.56 2.49
N GLY A 162 0.95 17.25 2.42
CA GLY A 162 2.07 16.30 2.31
C GLY A 162 3.01 16.32 3.51
N LYS A 163 2.63 17.02 4.58
CA LYS A 163 3.44 17.20 5.80
C LYS A 163 2.77 16.48 6.95
N PHE A 164 3.31 15.34 7.30
CA PHE A 164 2.99 14.68 8.56
C PHE A 164 4.30 14.33 9.25
N THR A 165 4.34 14.63 10.54
CA THR A 165 5.46 14.29 11.39
C THR A 165 5.21 12.91 11.98
N VAL A 166 6.27 12.13 12.10
CA VAL A 166 6.27 10.84 12.81
C VAL A 166 6.48 11.01 14.31
N ASP A 167 6.34 12.21 14.83
CA ASP A 167 6.60 12.53 16.25
C ASP A 167 5.64 11.79 17.20
N GLU A 168 4.46 11.38 16.69
CA GLU A 168 3.51 10.56 17.41
C GLU A 168 3.21 9.26 16.64
N ILE A 169 4.10 8.29 16.78
CA ILE A 169 3.91 6.94 16.22
C ILE A 169 2.74 6.22 16.90
N THR A 170 2.37 6.65 18.11
CA THR A 170 1.32 6.04 18.90
C THR A 170 0.24 7.03 19.26
N THR A 171 -1.02 6.62 19.10
CA THR A 171 -2.20 7.35 19.56
C THR A 171 -2.58 6.85 20.96
N PRO A 172 -2.94 7.73 21.93
CA PRO A 172 -3.50 7.32 23.21
C PRO A 172 -4.67 6.34 23.04
N SER A 173 -4.77 5.34 23.91
CA SER A 173 -5.76 4.26 23.75
C SER A 173 -7.21 4.75 23.71
N GLU A 174 -7.51 5.76 24.48
CA GLU A 174 -8.83 6.40 24.57
C GLU A 174 -9.21 7.21 23.32
N LEU A 175 -8.22 7.60 22.51
CA LEU A 175 -8.40 8.35 21.28
C LEU A 175 -8.28 7.46 20.03
N TRP A 176 -7.86 6.19 20.23
CA TRP A 176 -7.65 5.30 19.10
C TRP A 176 -8.98 4.69 18.65
N ASP A 177 -9.38 4.98 17.43
CA ASP A 177 -10.52 4.38 16.75
C ASP A 177 -10.14 3.86 15.37
N PHE A 178 -10.95 2.95 14.82
CA PHE A 178 -10.73 2.46 13.47
C PHE A 178 -10.92 3.59 12.46
N PRO A 179 -9.94 3.81 11.57
CA PRO A 179 -10.07 4.87 10.57
C PRO A 179 -11.20 4.58 9.58
N ALA A 180 -11.77 5.62 8.99
CA ALA A 180 -12.90 5.53 8.07
C ALA A 180 -12.67 4.59 6.88
N GLY A 181 -11.41 4.42 6.45
CA GLY A 181 -11.03 3.49 5.39
C GLY A 181 -10.86 2.04 5.82
N ALA A 182 -10.88 1.75 7.14
CA ALA A 182 -10.79 0.39 7.63
C ALA A 182 -12.02 -0.44 7.22
N PHE A 183 -11.82 -1.73 6.96
CA PHE A 183 -12.90 -2.67 6.61
C PHE A 183 -13.71 -2.33 5.35
N LYS A 184 -13.22 -1.44 4.50
CA LYS A 184 -13.88 -1.08 3.22
C LYS A 184 -13.65 -2.11 2.11
N GLY A 185 -13.18 -3.28 2.47
CA GLY A 185 -12.94 -4.39 1.57
C GLY A 185 -11.53 -4.40 0.98
N SER A 186 -11.07 -5.60 0.69
CA SER A 186 -9.86 -5.86 -0.09
C SER A 186 -10.17 -5.74 -1.59
N ASP A 187 -10.78 -4.65 -2.02
CA ASP A 187 -10.93 -4.33 -3.43
C ASP A 187 -9.55 -3.98 -4.00
N GLY A 188 -8.60 -4.87 -3.68
CA GLY A 188 -7.25 -4.77 -4.15
C GLY A 188 -7.22 -5.15 -5.61
N GLY A 189 -6.75 -4.25 -6.44
CA GLY A 189 -6.32 -4.59 -7.76
C GLY A 189 -5.25 -5.68 -7.75
N PRO A 190 -4.93 -6.26 -8.89
CA PRO A 190 -3.94 -7.32 -8.99
C PRO A 190 -2.60 -6.83 -8.41
N CYS A 191 -2.08 -7.59 -7.50
CA CYS A 191 -0.70 -7.48 -7.05
C CYS A 191 0.12 -8.60 -7.66
#